data_5ae503c0eaf91e72c1f204cd55023b97
#
_entry.id   5ae503c0eaf91e72c1f204cd55023b97
#
_cell.length_a   1.000
_cell.length_b   1.000
_cell.length_c   1.000
_cell.angle_alpha   90.00
_cell.angle_beta   90.00
_cell.angle_gamma   90.00
#
_symmetry.space_group_name_H-M   'P 1'
#
loop_
_entity.id
_entity.type
_entity.pdbx_description
1 polymer ?
#
loop_
_entity_poly.entity_id
_entity_poly.type
_entity_poly.pdbx_seq_one_letter_code
_entity_poly.pdbx_strand_id
1 'polypeptide(L)'
;MLKNPNEKYNFNIDQFYKDYKRGPKVFKNRDALEPSFVPDELPHRNKEIQKIAELTACALMGDAPPSFLCYGMTGTGKTATIRYVSQKLEYHTIENKPWWIYINCNVVSTPYRILAHIYNTISGSEKIPPTGLPKDVIFKKLLGLLDQKVGNSICFLVLDEIDRLIENKKGGNEILYDLTRLNENLDYCRTSLIGISNKLKFRENLDPRVLSSLGEEPPIVFNPYNAIQLGDILEKRAKVAFYEGVLEEGIIRLCAGLAAEGDGDARKALQLLRKAGEIAQRAQNKVIKREHVYEAQDDLEKDHVIEFILGMPLQAQLTLTAIYLLSKFPESPEIIISGDVYEVYAELCGIIPGVRKLTERRISDFINDLALAGIISAPVKSMGYHGRTKIIRLDIDKELLKDILSKIDKIKKILLSNYKPVLLQSKKVKLKNNVFKRLI
;
A
#
# COMPACT_ATOMS: atom_id res chain seq x y z
N MET A 1 53.94 -13.63 -12.62
CA MET A 1 53.30 -12.52 -13.35
C MET A 1 52.19 -11.95 -12.42
N LEU A 2 52.46 -10.84 -11.80
CA LEU A 2 51.55 -10.13 -10.90
C LEU A 2 50.49 -9.43 -11.75
N LYS A 3 49.21 -9.76 -11.57
CA LYS A 3 48.09 -9.05 -12.21
C LYS A 3 48.02 -7.64 -11.64
N ASN A 4 47.99 -6.66 -12.53
CA ASN A 4 47.90 -5.23 -12.26
C ASN A 4 46.61 -4.88 -11.49
N PRO A 5 46.63 -4.16 -10.34
CA PRO A 5 45.44 -3.84 -9.55
C PRO A 5 44.62 -2.65 -10.07
N ASN A 6 44.82 -2.23 -11.33
CA ASN A 6 44.19 -1.04 -11.94
C ASN A 6 43.31 -1.34 -13.16
N GLU A 7 42.67 -2.49 -13.25
CA GLU A 7 41.55 -2.62 -14.18
C GLU A 7 40.34 -1.84 -13.58
N LYS A 8 40.32 -0.53 -13.82
CA LYS A 8 39.12 0.29 -13.68
C LYS A 8 38.06 -0.33 -14.59
N TYR A 9 36.96 -0.79 -14.00
CA TYR A 9 35.75 -1.15 -14.74
C TYR A 9 35.27 0.08 -15.52
N ASN A 10 35.74 0.23 -16.76
CA ASN A 10 35.19 1.23 -17.67
C ASN A 10 33.86 0.73 -18.19
N PHE A 11 32.79 0.93 -17.40
CA PHE A 11 31.43 0.68 -17.85
C PHE A 11 31.10 1.69 -18.95
N ASN A 12 30.98 1.20 -20.20
CA ASN A 12 30.63 2.05 -21.34
C ASN A 12 29.09 2.17 -21.40
N ILE A 13 28.55 3.25 -20.82
CA ILE A 13 27.12 3.51 -20.75
C ILE A 13 26.47 3.66 -22.14
N ASP A 14 27.18 4.23 -23.13
CA ASP A 14 26.65 4.41 -24.48
C ASP A 14 26.51 3.07 -25.21
N GLN A 15 27.49 2.18 -25.01
CA GLN A 15 27.41 0.82 -25.57
C GLN A 15 26.28 0.05 -24.90
N PHE A 16 26.15 0.14 -23.57
CA PHE A 16 25.07 -0.48 -22.83
C PHE A 16 23.68 -0.03 -23.32
N TYR A 17 23.48 1.28 -23.55
CA TYR A 17 22.21 1.79 -24.08
C TYR A 17 21.94 1.35 -25.53
N LYS A 18 22.96 1.24 -26.35
CA LYS A 18 22.82 0.71 -27.72
C LYS A 18 22.41 -0.75 -27.70
N ASP A 19 23.02 -1.55 -26.85
CA ASP A 19 22.74 -2.98 -26.72
C ASP A 19 21.38 -3.22 -26.13
N TYR A 20 20.98 -2.44 -25.11
CA TYR A 20 19.64 -2.47 -24.52
C TYR A 20 18.55 -2.10 -25.54
N LYS A 21 18.79 -1.11 -26.39
CA LYS A 21 17.86 -0.71 -27.46
C LYS A 21 17.72 -1.78 -28.57
N ARG A 22 18.76 -2.56 -28.81
CA ARG A 22 18.77 -3.66 -29.78
C ARG A 22 18.28 -4.98 -29.22
N GLY A 23 18.16 -5.06 -27.90
CA GLY A 23 17.68 -6.24 -27.19
C GLY A 23 16.24 -6.63 -27.51
N PRO A 24 15.82 -7.80 -27.09
CA PRO A 24 14.47 -8.30 -27.36
C PRO A 24 13.41 -7.38 -26.73
N LYS A 25 12.39 -7.06 -27.50
CA LYS A 25 11.25 -6.31 -27.00
C LYS A 25 10.26 -7.30 -26.38
N VAL A 26 10.15 -7.25 -25.06
CA VAL A 26 9.22 -8.09 -24.28
C VAL A 26 7.85 -7.43 -24.23
N PHE A 27 7.81 -6.12 -23.92
CA PHE A 27 6.58 -5.38 -23.77
C PHE A 27 6.14 -4.67 -25.06
N LYS A 28 4.86 -4.84 -25.41
CA LYS A 28 4.14 -4.03 -26.40
C LYS A 28 3.56 -2.76 -25.73
N ASN A 29 2.92 -2.94 -24.57
CA ASN A 29 2.37 -1.88 -23.73
C ASN A 29 2.56 -2.24 -22.26
N ARG A 30 3.61 -1.71 -21.63
CA ARG A 30 3.92 -2.00 -20.22
C ARG A 30 2.86 -1.48 -19.27
N ASP A 31 2.23 -0.36 -19.59
CA ASP A 31 1.26 0.31 -18.74
C ASP A 31 -0.02 -0.53 -18.58
N ALA A 32 -0.29 -1.44 -19.52
CA ALA A 32 -1.40 -2.39 -19.41
C ALA A 32 -1.33 -3.28 -18.18
N LEU A 33 -0.16 -3.44 -17.54
CA LEU A 33 0.03 -4.19 -16.29
C LEU A 33 0.04 -3.30 -15.05
N GLU A 34 -0.13 -1.98 -15.21
CA GLU A 34 -0.28 -1.08 -14.06
C GLU A 34 -1.65 -1.25 -13.40
N PRO A 35 -1.71 -1.15 -12.05
CA PRO A 35 -2.99 -1.18 -11.32
C PRO A 35 -3.95 -0.05 -11.70
N SER A 36 -3.42 1.08 -12.19
CA SER A 36 -4.18 2.26 -12.60
C SER A 36 -4.84 2.12 -13.98
N PHE A 37 -4.37 1.20 -14.81
CA PHE A 37 -4.91 0.98 -16.13
C PHE A 37 -6.32 0.39 -16.07
N VAL A 38 -7.28 1.03 -16.72
CA VAL A 38 -8.65 0.54 -16.85
C VAL A 38 -8.78 -0.22 -18.18
N PRO A 39 -8.99 -1.54 -18.16
CA PRO A 39 -9.16 -2.31 -19.39
C PRO A 39 -10.56 -2.14 -19.97
N ASP A 40 -10.72 -2.49 -21.26
CA ASP A 40 -12.01 -2.48 -21.94
C ASP A 40 -13.02 -3.48 -21.37
N GLU A 41 -12.56 -4.50 -20.66
CA GLU A 41 -13.37 -5.51 -20.01
C GLU A 41 -12.80 -5.88 -18.63
N LEU A 42 -13.70 -6.07 -17.67
CA LEU A 42 -13.38 -6.51 -16.31
C LEU A 42 -13.96 -7.90 -16.07
N PRO A 43 -13.20 -8.99 -16.31
CA PRO A 43 -13.71 -10.35 -16.10
C PRO A 43 -14.10 -10.57 -14.65
N HIS A 44 -15.12 -11.39 -14.45
CA HIS A 44 -15.63 -11.79 -13.13
C HIS A 44 -16.20 -10.66 -12.26
N ARG A 45 -16.56 -9.51 -12.88
CA ARG A 45 -17.20 -8.35 -12.20
C ARG A 45 -18.54 -7.95 -12.82
N ASN A 46 -19.12 -8.81 -13.65
CA ASN A 46 -20.38 -8.49 -14.35
C ASN A 46 -21.53 -8.13 -13.39
N LYS A 47 -21.64 -8.81 -12.25
CA LYS A 47 -22.68 -8.55 -11.25
C LYS A 47 -22.48 -7.19 -10.57
N GLU A 48 -21.26 -6.86 -10.20
CA GLU A 48 -20.90 -5.60 -9.57
C GLU A 48 -21.03 -4.44 -10.57
N ILE A 49 -20.59 -4.65 -11.83
CA ILE A 49 -20.75 -3.67 -12.93
C ILE A 49 -22.23 -3.40 -13.16
N GLN A 50 -23.06 -4.45 -13.29
CA GLN A 50 -24.49 -4.31 -13.50
C GLN A 50 -25.14 -3.50 -12.38
N LYS A 51 -24.85 -3.82 -11.12
CA LYS A 51 -25.44 -3.13 -9.98
C LYS A 51 -25.01 -1.67 -9.90
N ILE A 52 -23.74 -1.33 -10.17
CA ILE A 52 -23.28 0.05 -10.22
C ILE A 52 -23.93 0.79 -11.39
N ALA A 53 -24.02 0.14 -12.56
CA ALA A 53 -24.67 0.74 -13.73
C ALA A 53 -26.17 1.02 -13.46
N GLU A 54 -26.89 0.11 -12.83
CA GLU A 54 -28.29 0.30 -12.43
C GLU A 54 -28.45 1.50 -11.49
N LEU A 55 -27.59 1.62 -10.47
CA LEU A 55 -27.63 2.73 -9.51
C LEU A 55 -27.27 4.08 -10.16
N THR A 56 -26.42 4.08 -11.17
CA THR A 56 -25.95 5.33 -11.82
C THR A 56 -26.71 5.68 -13.08
N ALA A 57 -27.56 4.78 -13.63
CA ALA A 57 -28.24 4.96 -14.90
C ALA A 57 -29.24 6.14 -14.93
N CYS A 58 -29.85 6.47 -13.78
CA CYS A 58 -30.76 7.61 -13.68
C CYS A 58 -30.08 8.95 -14.01
N ALA A 59 -28.76 9.03 -13.88
CA ALA A 59 -27.98 10.19 -14.30
C ALA A 59 -28.09 10.48 -15.81
N LEU A 60 -28.40 9.48 -16.65
CA LEU A 60 -28.66 9.66 -18.08
C LEU A 60 -29.92 10.49 -18.34
N MET A 61 -30.85 10.50 -17.38
CA MET A 61 -32.10 11.27 -17.45
C MET A 61 -32.00 12.59 -16.66
N GLY A 62 -30.84 12.88 -16.04
CA GLY A 62 -30.64 14.06 -15.21
C GLY A 62 -31.11 13.90 -13.76
N ASP A 63 -31.57 12.71 -13.37
CA ASP A 63 -32.00 12.44 -12.02
C ASP A 63 -30.80 12.13 -11.11
N ALA A 64 -30.91 12.54 -9.82
CA ALA A 64 -29.86 12.32 -8.85
C ALA A 64 -29.72 10.84 -8.48
N PRO A 65 -28.57 10.19 -8.76
CA PRO A 65 -28.35 8.83 -8.34
C PRO A 65 -28.26 8.70 -6.81
N PRO A 66 -28.70 7.56 -6.24
CA PRO A 66 -28.53 7.33 -4.82
C PRO A 66 -27.03 7.24 -4.45
N SER A 67 -26.71 7.65 -3.23
CA SER A 67 -25.37 7.39 -2.67
C SER A 67 -25.25 5.93 -2.25
N PHE A 68 -24.09 5.30 -2.48
CA PHE A 68 -23.88 3.90 -2.16
C PHE A 68 -22.44 3.58 -1.74
N LEU A 69 -22.25 2.40 -1.16
CA LEU A 69 -20.98 1.93 -0.63
C LEU A 69 -20.51 0.66 -1.34
N CYS A 70 -19.22 0.59 -1.64
CA CYS A 70 -18.54 -0.58 -2.16
C CYS A 70 -17.54 -1.12 -1.14
N TYR A 71 -17.66 -2.40 -0.81
CA TYR A 71 -16.79 -3.08 0.14
C TYR A 71 -16.00 -4.21 -0.50
N GLY A 72 -14.81 -4.48 0.02
CA GLY A 72 -14.02 -5.65 -0.34
C GLY A 72 -12.56 -5.46 0.04
N MET A 73 -11.79 -6.51 0.08
CA MET A 73 -10.35 -6.44 0.33
C MET A 73 -9.62 -5.63 -0.75
N THR A 74 -8.35 -5.30 -0.50
CA THR A 74 -7.49 -4.66 -1.50
C THR A 74 -7.38 -5.53 -2.75
N GLY A 75 -7.21 -4.90 -3.93
CA GLY A 75 -7.01 -5.62 -5.20
C GLY A 75 -8.21 -6.39 -5.75
N THR A 76 -9.42 -6.26 -5.14
CA THR A 76 -10.64 -6.92 -5.63
C THR A 76 -11.34 -6.19 -6.80
N GLY A 77 -10.76 -5.09 -7.30
CA GLY A 77 -11.25 -4.40 -8.49
C GLY A 77 -12.30 -3.31 -8.24
N LYS A 78 -12.58 -2.89 -7.00
CA LYS A 78 -13.58 -1.85 -6.66
C LYS A 78 -13.43 -0.57 -7.47
N THR A 79 -12.28 0.08 -7.32
CA THR A 79 -11.98 1.36 -8.00
C THR A 79 -11.96 1.20 -9.52
N ALA A 80 -11.42 0.07 -10.02
CA ALA A 80 -11.39 -0.22 -11.45
C ALA A 80 -12.81 -0.37 -12.03
N THR A 81 -13.72 -1.04 -11.29
CA THR A 81 -15.12 -1.21 -11.72
C THR A 81 -15.86 0.12 -11.76
N ILE A 82 -15.69 0.98 -10.76
CA ILE A 82 -16.31 2.31 -10.75
C ILE A 82 -15.78 3.15 -11.91
N ARG A 83 -14.46 3.15 -12.18
CA ARG A 83 -13.87 3.85 -13.31
C ARG A 83 -14.34 3.31 -14.66
N TYR A 84 -14.51 2.00 -14.77
CA TYR A 84 -15.05 1.39 -15.96
C TYR A 84 -16.49 1.85 -16.23
N VAL A 85 -17.36 1.80 -15.21
CA VAL A 85 -18.75 2.27 -15.34
C VAL A 85 -18.80 3.78 -15.63
N SER A 86 -17.94 4.59 -14.97
CA SER A 86 -17.91 6.03 -15.24
C SER A 86 -17.58 6.35 -16.69
N GLN A 87 -16.57 5.69 -17.26
CA GLN A 87 -16.22 5.88 -18.69
C GLN A 87 -17.36 5.47 -19.64
N LYS A 88 -18.07 4.38 -19.33
CA LYS A 88 -19.22 3.96 -20.12
C LYS A 88 -20.39 4.90 -19.97
N LEU A 89 -20.69 5.40 -18.79
CA LEU A 89 -21.72 6.38 -18.54
C LEU A 89 -21.43 7.70 -19.30
N GLU A 90 -20.21 8.22 -19.20
CA GLU A 90 -19.78 9.41 -19.94
C GLU A 90 -19.89 9.25 -21.47
N TYR A 91 -19.56 8.05 -21.98
CA TYR A 91 -19.66 7.74 -23.41
C TYR A 91 -21.11 7.78 -23.91
N HIS A 92 -22.07 7.30 -23.10
CA HIS A 92 -23.49 7.26 -23.45
C HIS A 92 -24.24 8.56 -23.13
N THR A 93 -23.62 9.50 -22.42
CA THR A 93 -24.25 10.82 -22.12
C THR A 93 -23.87 11.82 -23.20
N ILE A 94 -24.87 12.33 -23.91
CA ILE A 94 -24.70 13.30 -25.01
C ILE A 94 -24.61 14.72 -24.45
N GLU A 95 -25.57 15.08 -23.59
CA GLU A 95 -25.69 16.41 -22.96
C GLU A 95 -25.47 16.27 -21.44
N ASN A 96 -25.03 17.36 -20.79
CA ASN A 96 -24.84 17.40 -19.33
C ASN A 96 -23.98 16.23 -18.78
N LYS A 97 -22.81 16.03 -19.39
CA LYS A 97 -21.89 14.94 -18.97
C LYS A 97 -21.64 14.95 -17.47
N PRO A 98 -21.73 13.79 -16.81
CA PRO A 98 -21.49 13.71 -15.38
C PRO A 98 -20.03 14.03 -15.01
N TRP A 99 -19.85 14.70 -13.91
CA TRP A 99 -18.53 14.97 -13.32
C TRP A 99 -18.15 13.86 -12.37
N TRP A 100 -16.91 13.38 -12.47
CA TRP A 100 -16.39 12.34 -11.58
C TRP A 100 -15.20 12.87 -10.83
N ILE A 101 -15.32 13.01 -9.51
CA ILE A 101 -14.26 13.50 -8.63
C ILE A 101 -13.80 12.37 -7.74
N TYR A 102 -12.59 11.87 -8.01
CA TYR A 102 -11.97 10.80 -7.25
C TYR A 102 -11.08 11.36 -6.14
N ILE A 103 -11.32 10.94 -4.90
CA ILE A 103 -10.60 11.39 -3.73
C ILE A 103 -10.05 10.17 -2.99
N ASN A 104 -8.74 10.03 -2.90
CA ASN A 104 -8.13 9.03 -2.03
C ASN A 104 -8.03 9.58 -0.61
N CYS A 105 -8.82 9.02 0.31
CA CYS A 105 -8.92 9.47 1.69
C CYS A 105 -7.68 9.15 2.54
N ASN A 106 -6.79 8.29 2.07
CA ASN A 106 -5.50 8.06 2.71
C ASN A 106 -4.54 9.26 2.50
N VAL A 107 -4.66 9.94 1.35
CA VAL A 107 -3.86 11.14 1.02
C VAL A 107 -4.55 12.41 1.50
N VAL A 108 -5.86 12.50 1.26
CA VAL A 108 -6.69 13.67 1.58
C VAL A 108 -7.60 13.31 2.75
N SER A 109 -7.08 13.41 3.99
CA SER A 109 -7.68 12.80 5.18
C SER A 109 -8.39 13.79 6.13
N THR A 110 -8.53 15.06 5.79
CA THR A 110 -9.20 16.04 6.64
C THR A 110 -10.39 16.70 5.93
N PRO A 111 -11.47 17.09 6.66
CA PRO A 111 -12.63 17.75 6.09
C PRO A 111 -12.30 18.93 5.18
N TYR A 112 -11.43 19.82 5.66
CA TYR A 112 -10.94 20.96 4.90
C TYR A 112 -10.32 20.57 3.56
N ARG A 113 -9.38 19.60 3.59
CA ARG A 113 -8.65 19.17 2.39
C ARG A 113 -9.56 18.49 1.37
N ILE A 114 -10.59 17.77 1.83
CA ILE A 114 -11.58 17.15 0.96
C ILE A 114 -12.37 18.23 0.21
N LEU A 115 -12.92 19.21 0.93
CA LEU A 115 -13.65 20.32 0.31
C LEU A 115 -12.77 21.12 -0.66
N ALA A 116 -11.53 21.43 -0.24
CA ALA A 116 -10.58 22.13 -1.10
C ALA A 116 -10.20 21.30 -2.34
N HIS A 117 -10.07 19.98 -2.22
CA HIS A 117 -9.79 19.09 -3.34
C HIS A 117 -10.95 19.09 -4.35
N ILE A 118 -12.19 18.94 -3.88
CA ILE A 118 -13.39 19.00 -4.74
C ILE A 118 -13.44 20.35 -5.46
N TYR A 119 -13.33 21.45 -4.72
CA TYR A 119 -13.31 22.80 -5.27
C TYR A 119 -12.23 22.97 -6.35
N ASN A 120 -10.99 22.61 -6.04
CA ASN A 120 -9.85 22.79 -6.94
C ASN A 120 -9.95 21.92 -8.21
N THR A 121 -10.59 20.76 -8.13
CA THR A 121 -10.84 19.90 -9.28
C THR A 121 -11.85 20.52 -10.25
N ILE A 122 -12.89 21.19 -9.72
CA ILE A 122 -13.93 21.82 -10.52
C ILE A 122 -13.49 23.20 -11.04
N SER A 123 -12.83 24.00 -10.19
CA SER A 123 -12.49 25.40 -10.52
C SER A 123 -11.47 25.52 -11.66
N GLY A 124 -10.52 24.60 -11.71
CA GLY A 124 -9.44 24.60 -12.72
C GLY A 124 -8.37 25.68 -12.48
N SER A 125 -8.74 26.95 -12.40
CA SER A 125 -7.82 28.09 -12.35
C SER A 125 -7.68 28.74 -10.97
N GLU A 126 -8.78 28.91 -10.24
CA GLU A 126 -8.79 29.54 -8.91
C GLU A 126 -8.66 28.46 -7.82
N LYS A 127 -7.48 28.32 -7.23
CA LYS A 127 -7.20 27.26 -6.25
C LYS A 127 -7.35 27.77 -4.81
N ILE A 128 -8.07 26.99 -4.01
CA ILE A 128 -8.06 27.14 -2.57
C ILE A 128 -6.80 26.47 -2.02
N PRO A 129 -6.01 27.18 -1.17
CA PRO A 129 -4.84 26.62 -0.54
C PRO A 129 -5.22 25.46 0.41
N PRO A 130 -4.30 24.53 0.72
CA PRO A 130 -4.59 23.37 1.58
C PRO A 130 -4.88 23.72 3.04
N THR A 131 -4.74 25.00 3.44
CA THR A 131 -5.00 25.54 4.77
C THR A 131 -5.32 27.04 4.66
N GLY A 132 -5.99 27.61 5.66
CA GLY A 132 -6.07 29.07 5.83
C GLY A 132 -7.46 29.68 5.80
N LEU A 133 -8.45 29.02 5.20
CA LEU A 133 -9.84 29.50 5.20
C LEU A 133 -10.69 28.72 6.22
N PRO A 134 -11.72 29.30 6.81
CA PRO A 134 -12.74 28.58 7.59
C PRO A 134 -13.48 27.55 6.71
N LYS A 135 -13.86 26.40 7.29
CA LYS A 135 -14.57 25.30 6.59
C LYS A 135 -15.83 25.79 5.92
N ASP A 136 -16.63 26.59 6.62
CA ASP A 136 -17.93 27.10 6.14
C ASP A 136 -17.78 28.04 4.93
N VAL A 137 -16.66 28.80 4.85
CA VAL A 137 -16.36 29.65 3.70
C VAL A 137 -16.07 28.80 2.48
N ILE A 138 -15.30 27.71 2.63
CA ILE A 138 -15.01 26.80 1.52
C ILE A 138 -16.27 26.07 1.10
N PHE A 139 -17.08 25.62 2.06
CA PHE A 139 -18.32 24.92 1.78
C PHE A 139 -19.28 25.80 0.96
N LYS A 140 -19.48 27.07 1.35
CA LYS A 140 -20.31 28.02 0.58
C LYS A 140 -19.73 28.29 -0.82
N LYS A 141 -18.42 28.46 -0.95
CA LYS A 141 -17.77 28.62 -2.26
C LYS A 141 -17.95 27.38 -3.13
N LEU A 142 -17.88 26.18 -2.53
CA LEU A 142 -18.09 24.91 -3.24
C LEU A 142 -19.51 24.79 -3.78
N LEU A 143 -20.53 25.11 -2.99
CA LEU A 143 -21.93 25.10 -3.43
C LEU A 143 -22.12 26.01 -4.65
N GLY A 144 -21.71 27.27 -4.55
CA GLY A 144 -21.81 28.20 -5.68
C GLY A 144 -21.04 27.74 -6.92
N LEU A 145 -19.88 27.11 -6.75
CA LEU A 145 -19.10 26.57 -7.87
C LEU A 145 -19.75 25.34 -8.51
N LEU A 146 -20.35 24.45 -7.72
CA LEU A 146 -21.09 23.29 -8.21
C LEU A 146 -22.26 23.74 -9.10
N ASP A 147 -23.10 24.65 -8.62
CA ASP A 147 -24.24 25.17 -9.42
C ASP A 147 -23.79 25.95 -10.66
N GLN A 148 -22.69 26.71 -10.58
CA GLN A 148 -22.20 27.51 -11.69
C GLN A 148 -21.49 26.70 -12.77
N LYS A 149 -20.63 25.73 -12.38
CA LYS A 149 -19.74 25.00 -13.30
C LYS A 149 -20.30 23.65 -13.72
N VAL A 150 -20.92 22.93 -12.80
CA VAL A 150 -21.52 21.63 -13.06
C VAL A 150 -22.93 21.81 -13.60
N GLY A 151 -23.65 22.83 -13.08
CA GLY A 151 -24.99 23.18 -13.58
C GLY A 151 -25.97 22.02 -13.44
N ASN A 152 -26.80 21.81 -14.46
CA ASN A 152 -27.80 20.72 -14.48
C ASN A 152 -27.23 19.32 -14.64
N SER A 153 -25.91 19.13 -14.43
CA SER A 153 -25.28 17.82 -14.50
C SER A 153 -25.17 17.16 -13.13
N ILE A 154 -24.79 15.89 -13.14
CA ILE A 154 -24.56 15.10 -11.93
C ILE A 154 -23.07 15.14 -11.57
N CYS A 155 -22.76 15.39 -10.29
CA CYS A 155 -21.41 15.29 -9.75
C CYS A 155 -21.27 14.05 -8.86
N PHE A 156 -20.55 13.05 -9.32
CA PHE A 156 -20.19 11.87 -8.53
C PHE A 156 -18.95 12.15 -7.71
N LEU A 157 -19.08 12.03 -6.38
CA LEU A 157 -17.98 12.15 -5.42
C LEU A 157 -17.55 10.74 -5.01
N VAL A 158 -16.43 10.28 -5.56
CA VAL A 158 -15.88 8.95 -5.26
C VAL A 158 -14.83 9.07 -4.17
N LEU A 159 -15.16 8.60 -2.96
CA LEU A 159 -14.26 8.57 -1.81
C LEU A 159 -13.62 7.18 -1.70
N ASP A 160 -12.40 7.04 -2.17
CA ASP A 160 -11.63 5.80 -2.05
C ASP A 160 -10.91 5.73 -0.69
N GLU A 161 -10.88 4.54 -0.08
CA GLU A 161 -10.37 4.30 1.28
C GLU A 161 -11.10 5.16 2.35
N ILE A 162 -12.43 5.27 2.23
CA ILE A 162 -13.27 6.11 3.09
C ILE A 162 -13.15 5.76 4.59
N ASP A 163 -12.78 4.52 4.93
CA ASP A 163 -12.53 4.06 6.29
C ASP A 163 -11.43 4.87 7.01
N ARG A 164 -10.46 5.40 6.25
CA ARG A 164 -9.40 6.25 6.79
C ARG A 164 -9.90 7.57 7.38
N LEU A 165 -10.98 8.12 6.84
CA LEU A 165 -11.59 9.35 7.37
C LEU A 165 -12.14 9.14 8.78
N ILE A 166 -12.77 7.99 9.04
CA ILE A 166 -13.36 7.68 10.31
C ILE A 166 -12.30 7.34 11.36
N GLU A 167 -11.29 6.57 10.97
CA GLU A 167 -10.21 6.17 11.87
C GLU A 167 -9.38 7.36 12.38
N ASN A 168 -9.20 8.38 11.58
CA ASN A 168 -8.44 9.57 11.95
C ASN A 168 -9.11 10.48 13.00
N LYS A 169 -10.35 10.19 13.43
CA LYS A 169 -11.12 10.93 14.45
C LYS A 169 -11.11 12.47 14.29
N LYS A 170 -10.77 13.00 13.12
CA LYS A 170 -10.64 14.44 12.84
C LYS A 170 -11.81 14.96 12.01
N GLY A 171 -13.06 14.68 12.44
CA GLY A 171 -14.26 15.18 11.75
C GLY A 171 -14.67 14.39 10.50
N GLY A 172 -14.26 13.10 10.40
CA GLY A 172 -14.61 12.25 9.25
C GLY A 172 -16.11 12.02 9.09
N ASN A 173 -16.82 11.75 10.16
CA ASN A 173 -18.28 11.64 10.13
C ASN A 173 -18.96 12.97 9.77
N GLU A 174 -18.42 14.09 10.22
CA GLU A 174 -18.97 15.42 9.93
C GLU A 174 -18.88 15.74 8.44
N ILE A 175 -17.71 15.51 7.81
CA ILE A 175 -17.58 15.76 6.38
C ILE A 175 -18.45 14.80 5.55
N LEU A 176 -18.57 13.54 5.94
CA LEU A 176 -19.46 12.61 5.23
C LEU A 176 -20.92 13.06 5.34
N TYR A 177 -21.35 13.53 6.49
CA TYR A 177 -22.68 14.09 6.70
C TYR A 177 -22.91 15.30 5.80
N ASP A 178 -21.96 16.24 5.74
CA ASP A 178 -22.03 17.41 4.86
C ASP A 178 -22.14 17.04 3.38
N LEU A 179 -21.30 16.06 2.94
CA LEU A 179 -21.27 15.63 1.53
C LEU A 179 -22.52 14.87 1.11
N THR A 180 -23.12 14.09 1.99
CA THR A 180 -24.38 13.36 1.69
C THR A 180 -25.59 14.28 1.58
N ARG A 181 -25.52 15.49 2.15
CA ARG A 181 -26.61 16.48 2.17
C ARG A 181 -26.36 17.68 1.28
N LEU A 182 -25.37 17.62 0.38
CA LEU A 182 -25.10 18.71 -0.57
C LEU A 182 -26.33 19.06 -1.38
N ASN A 183 -27.12 18.08 -1.80
CA ASN A 183 -28.33 18.28 -2.61
C ASN A 183 -29.43 19.12 -1.93
N GLU A 184 -29.39 19.27 -0.60
CA GLU A 184 -30.32 20.14 0.14
C GLU A 184 -30.01 21.64 -0.07
N ASN A 185 -28.76 21.96 -0.48
CA ASN A 185 -28.26 23.32 -0.62
C ASN A 185 -27.89 23.68 -2.09
N LEU A 186 -28.13 22.79 -3.05
CA LEU A 186 -27.83 22.96 -4.46
C LEU A 186 -29.15 23.22 -5.23
N ASP A 187 -29.14 24.24 -6.07
CA ASP A 187 -30.30 24.61 -6.88
C ASP A 187 -30.36 23.80 -8.19
N TYR A 188 -29.24 23.69 -8.89
CA TYR A 188 -29.15 23.09 -10.24
C TYR A 188 -28.37 21.78 -10.24
N CYS A 189 -27.19 21.77 -9.65
CA CYS A 189 -26.34 20.58 -9.58
C CYS A 189 -26.96 19.51 -8.68
N ARG A 190 -26.74 18.24 -9.02
CA ARG A 190 -27.05 17.12 -8.14
C ARG A 190 -25.77 16.30 -7.89
N THR A 191 -25.64 15.81 -6.67
CA THR A 191 -24.45 15.05 -6.26
C THR A 191 -24.84 13.66 -5.78
N SER A 192 -23.96 12.69 -6.05
CA SER A 192 -24.05 11.34 -5.50
C SER A 192 -22.72 10.94 -4.89
N LEU A 193 -22.75 10.38 -3.68
CA LEU A 193 -21.56 9.93 -2.97
C LEU A 193 -21.35 8.44 -3.16
N ILE A 194 -20.16 8.06 -3.66
CA ILE A 194 -19.74 6.66 -3.80
C ILE A 194 -18.58 6.43 -2.84
N GLY A 195 -18.81 5.64 -1.79
CA GLY A 195 -17.79 5.29 -0.82
C GLY A 195 -17.17 3.93 -1.11
N ILE A 196 -15.83 3.85 -1.14
CA ILE A 196 -15.07 2.61 -1.29
C ILE A 196 -14.33 2.33 0.02
N SER A 197 -14.58 1.16 0.64
CA SER A 197 -13.88 0.73 1.85
C SER A 197 -13.23 -0.64 1.68
N ASN A 198 -12.08 -0.80 2.34
CA ASN A 198 -11.41 -2.09 2.47
C ASN A 198 -11.90 -2.88 3.70
N LYS A 199 -12.74 -2.30 4.56
CA LYS A 199 -13.23 -2.88 5.81
C LYS A 199 -14.72 -3.18 5.74
N LEU A 200 -15.10 -4.44 5.86
CA LEU A 200 -16.51 -4.88 5.87
C LEU A 200 -17.31 -4.24 7.03
N LYS A 201 -16.68 -4.07 8.19
CA LYS A 201 -17.30 -3.47 9.39
C LYS A 201 -17.29 -1.94 9.40
N PHE A 202 -16.90 -1.30 8.30
CA PHE A 202 -16.84 0.16 8.22
C PHE A 202 -18.20 0.82 8.56
N ARG A 203 -19.30 0.24 8.08
CA ARG A 203 -20.66 0.75 8.30
C ARG A 203 -21.03 0.83 9.79
N GLU A 204 -20.53 -0.10 10.61
CA GLU A 204 -20.76 -0.13 12.06
C GLU A 204 -20.10 1.07 12.79
N ASN A 205 -19.08 1.67 12.19
CA ASN A 205 -18.34 2.81 12.75
C ASN A 205 -18.85 4.18 12.24
N LEU A 206 -19.84 4.19 11.35
CA LEU A 206 -20.45 5.42 10.85
C LEU A 206 -21.45 5.99 11.87
N ASP A 207 -21.50 7.32 11.95
CA ASP A 207 -22.56 8.03 12.68
C ASP A 207 -23.94 7.64 12.10
N PRO A 208 -24.95 7.36 12.94
CA PRO A 208 -26.30 7.03 12.48
C PRO A 208 -26.90 8.04 11.50
N ARG A 209 -26.55 9.33 11.64
CA ARG A 209 -26.99 10.41 10.74
C ARG A 209 -26.41 10.23 9.34
N VAL A 210 -25.13 9.83 9.24
CA VAL A 210 -24.49 9.54 7.95
C VAL A 210 -25.11 8.30 7.31
N LEU A 211 -25.37 7.26 8.11
CA LEU A 211 -26.05 6.05 7.64
C LEU A 211 -27.42 6.33 7.05
N SER A 212 -28.22 7.15 7.74
CA SER A 212 -29.54 7.58 7.25
C SER A 212 -29.43 8.40 5.95
N SER A 213 -28.43 9.26 5.84
CA SER A 213 -28.23 10.11 4.65
C SER A 213 -27.64 9.35 3.46
N LEU A 214 -26.90 8.26 3.68
CA LEU A 214 -26.40 7.38 2.62
C LEU A 214 -27.52 6.54 1.97
N GLY A 215 -28.70 6.50 2.59
CA GLY A 215 -29.84 5.75 2.11
C GLY A 215 -29.82 4.26 2.47
N GLU A 216 -30.89 3.55 2.04
CA GLU A 216 -31.11 2.13 2.34
C GLU A 216 -30.43 1.18 1.34
N GLU A 217 -29.69 1.72 0.36
CA GLU A 217 -29.07 0.90 -0.66
C GLU A 217 -28.11 -0.13 -0.03
N PRO A 218 -28.28 -1.44 -0.35
CA PRO A 218 -27.39 -2.45 0.16
C PRO A 218 -26.00 -2.27 -0.45
N PRO A 219 -24.93 -2.41 0.35
CA PRO A 219 -23.59 -2.23 -0.12
C PRO A 219 -23.22 -3.26 -1.20
N ILE A 220 -22.39 -2.85 -2.15
CA ILE A 220 -21.86 -3.73 -3.19
C ILE A 220 -20.60 -4.41 -2.64
N VAL A 221 -20.63 -5.73 -2.52
CA VAL A 221 -19.52 -6.50 -1.95
C VAL A 221 -18.67 -7.10 -3.08
N PHE A 222 -17.37 -6.81 -3.04
CA PHE A 222 -16.36 -7.33 -3.96
C PHE A 222 -15.59 -8.47 -3.27
N ASN A 223 -15.86 -9.69 -3.67
CA ASN A 223 -15.15 -10.85 -3.15
C ASN A 223 -13.72 -10.93 -3.72
N PRO A 224 -12.75 -11.47 -2.96
CA PRO A 224 -11.42 -11.78 -3.46
C PRO A 224 -11.47 -12.68 -4.70
N TYR A 225 -10.50 -12.54 -5.59
CA TYR A 225 -10.39 -13.41 -6.75
C TYR A 225 -9.75 -14.75 -6.38
N ASN A 226 -10.23 -15.83 -6.96
CA ASN A 226 -9.54 -17.12 -6.90
C ASN A 226 -8.47 -17.22 -8.01
N ALA A 227 -7.64 -18.29 -7.97
CA ALA A 227 -6.55 -18.48 -8.92
C ALA A 227 -7.02 -18.54 -10.41
N ILE A 228 -8.18 -19.13 -10.68
CA ILE A 228 -8.73 -19.20 -12.03
C ILE A 228 -9.10 -17.80 -12.53
N GLN A 229 -9.81 -17.04 -11.71
CA GLN A 229 -10.22 -15.67 -12.03
C GLN A 229 -9.02 -14.74 -12.23
N LEU A 230 -7.98 -14.87 -11.39
CA LEU A 230 -6.73 -14.15 -11.58
C LEU A 230 -6.04 -14.54 -12.89
N GLY A 231 -6.06 -15.82 -13.25
CA GLY A 231 -5.56 -16.32 -14.53
C GLY A 231 -6.23 -15.62 -15.72
N ASP A 232 -7.55 -15.55 -15.72
CA ASP A 232 -8.33 -14.91 -16.79
C ASP A 232 -8.04 -13.39 -16.88
N ILE A 233 -7.89 -12.73 -15.72
CA ILE A 233 -7.51 -11.31 -15.66
C ILE A 233 -6.11 -11.10 -16.25
N LEU A 234 -5.14 -11.92 -15.82
CA LEU A 234 -3.76 -11.84 -16.30
C LEU A 234 -3.67 -12.13 -17.80
N GLU A 235 -4.42 -13.12 -18.30
CA GLU A 235 -4.40 -13.45 -19.72
C GLU A 235 -4.89 -12.30 -20.59
N LYS A 236 -6.00 -11.63 -20.23
CA LYS A 236 -6.48 -10.45 -20.94
C LYS A 236 -5.49 -9.31 -20.92
N ARG A 237 -4.87 -9.06 -19.77
CA ARG A 237 -3.85 -8.01 -19.62
C ARG A 237 -2.57 -8.33 -20.38
N ALA A 238 -2.14 -9.59 -20.37
CA ALA A 238 -0.95 -10.06 -21.07
C ALA A 238 -1.06 -9.89 -22.59
N LYS A 239 -2.23 -10.14 -23.19
CA LYS A 239 -2.48 -9.92 -24.63
C LYS A 239 -2.25 -8.47 -25.06
N VAL A 240 -2.54 -7.52 -24.18
CA VAL A 240 -2.30 -6.09 -24.43
C VAL A 240 -0.86 -5.70 -24.12
N ALA A 241 -0.29 -6.28 -23.06
CA ALA A 241 0.99 -5.88 -22.51
C ALA A 241 2.21 -6.43 -23.26
N PHE A 242 2.14 -7.67 -23.76
CA PHE A 242 3.28 -8.38 -24.33
C PHE A 242 3.15 -8.62 -25.83
N TYR A 243 4.29 -8.83 -26.48
CA TYR A 243 4.33 -9.39 -27.82
C TYR A 243 3.97 -10.88 -27.80
N GLU A 244 3.44 -11.36 -28.89
CA GLU A 244 3.08 -12.78 -29.05
C GLU A 244 4.31 -13.69 -28.91
N GLY A 245 4.15 -14.84 -28.22
CA GLY A 245 5.21 -15.82 -27.99
C GLY A 245 6.24 -15.43 -26.90
N VAL A 246 6.04 -14.33 -26.18
CA VAL A 246 6.94 -13.90 -25.10
C VAL A 246 6.75 -14.68 -23.81
N LEU A 247 5.54 -15.20 -23.56
CA LEU A 247 5.24 -15.94 -22.35
C LEU A 247 5.41 -17.45 -22.58
N GLU A 248 6.23 -18.10 -21.75
CA GLU A 248 6.29 -19.57 -21.70
C GLU A 248 4.94 -20.13 -21.21
N GLU A 249 4.61 -21.33 -21.65
CA GLU A 249 3.37 -22.00 -21.24
C GLU A 249 3.31 -22.16 -19.71
N GLY A 250 2.18 -21.80 -19.11
CA GLY A 250 1.94 -21.92 -17.67
C GLY A 250 2.37 -20.71 -16.83
N ILE A 251 3.05 -19.70 -17.38
CA ILE A 251 3.50 -18.50 -16.62
C ILE A 251 2.32 -17.75 -16.01
N ILE A 252 1.23 -17.57 -16.76
CA ILE A 252 0.03 -16.88 -16.26
C ILE A 252 -0.57 -17.65 -15.08
N ARG A 253 -0.67 -18.97 -15.19
CA ARG A 253 -1.19 -19.84 -14.12
C ARG A 253 -0.29 -19.80 -12.88
N LEU A 254 1.04 -19.77 -13.06
CA LEU A 254 2.00 -19.65 -11.97
C LEU A 254 1.82 -18.31 -11.23
N CYS A 255 1.79 -17.19 -11.94
CA CYS A 255 1.56 -15.88 -11.33
C CYS A 255 0.20 -15.80 -10.62
N ALA A 256 -0.84 -16.36 -11.22
CA ALA A 256 -2.18 -16.41 -10.62
C ALA A 256 -2.23 -17.27 -9.35
N GLY A 257 -1.55 -18.42 -9.35
CA GLY A 257 -1.43 -19.30 -8.18
C GLY A 257 -0.73 -18.62 -7.01
N LEU A 258 0.45 -18.08 -7.25
CA LEU A 258 1.24 -17.37 -6.23
C LEU A 258 0.49 -16.17 -5.62
N ALA A 259 -0.26 -15.41 -6.44
CA ALA A 259 -1.06 -14.31 -5.94
C ALA A 259 -2.32 -14.75 -5.18
N ALA A 260 -2.88 -15.93 -5.52
CA ALA A 260 -4.05 -16.49 -4.86
C ALA A 260 -3.73 -17.15 -3.51
N GLU A 261 -2.52 -17.66 -3.29
CA GLU A 261 -2.05 -18.17 -2.00
C GLU A 261 -2.08 -17.10 -0.88
N GLY A 262 -2.01 -15.81 -1.28
CA GLY A 262 -2.22 -14.70 -0.37
C GLY A 262 -3.69 -14.28 -0.30
N ASP A 263 -3.96 -13.01 -0.57
CA ASP A 263 -5.29 -12.38 -0.37
C ASP A 263 -6.17 -12.38 -1.63
N GLY A 264 -5.76 -13.04 -2.73
CA GLY A 264 -6.46 -12.97 -4.02
C GLY A 264 -6.43 -11.56 -4.65
N ASP A 265 -5.35 -10.82 -4.42
CA ASP A 265 -5.15 -9.44 -4.90
C ASP A 265 -4.66 -9.42 -6.35
N ALA A 266 -5.51 -8.93 -7.27
CA ALA A 266 -5.16 -8.81 -8.69
C ALA A 266 -3.99 -7.83 -8.93
N ARG A 267 -3.75 -6.85 -8.05
CA ARG A 267 -2.61 -5.93 -8.17
C ARG A 267 -1.29 -6.67 -7.98
N LYS A 268 -1.23 -7.57 -6.97
CA LYS A 268 -0.05 -8.43 -6.74
C LYS A 268 0.25 -9.32 -7.94
N ALA A 269 -0.81 -9.94 -8.52
CA ALA A 269 -0.67 -10.78 -9.71
C ALA A 269 -0.12 -10.00 -10.92
N LEU A 270 -0.65 -8.79 -11.17
CA LEU A 270 -0.20 -7.91 -12.25
C LEU A 270 1.23 -7.43 -12.03
N GLN A 271 1.59 -7.03 -10.80
CA GLN A 271 2.95 -6.60 -10.44
C GLN A 271 3.96 -7.74 -10.63
N LEU A 272 3.61 -8.95 -10.22
CA LEU A 272 4.47 -10.13 -10.37
C LEU A 272 4.75 -10.42 -11.86
N LEU A 273 3.71 -10.45 -12.68
CA LEU A 273 3.86 -10.67 -14.13
C LEU A 273 4.67 -9.56 -14.80
N ARG A 274 4.43 -8.30 -14.42
CA ARG A 274 5.19 -7.15 -14.91
C ARG A 274 6.67 -7.24 -14.53
N LYS A 275 6.97 -7.50 -13.25
CA LYS A 275 8.35 -7.60 -12.74
C LYS A 275 9.10 -8.75 -13.42
N ALA A 276 8.45 -9.91 -13.62
CA ALA A 276 9.00 -11.03 -14.36
C ALA A 276 9.37 -10.65 -15.82
N GLY A 277 8.51 -9.87 -16.47
CA GLY A 277 8.80 -9.32 -17.80
C GLY A 277 9.96 -8.35 -17.81
N GLU A 278 10.09 -7.50 -16.80
CA GLU A 278 11.21 -6.57 -16.62
C GLU A 278 12.54 -7.29 -16.40
N ILE A 279 12.54 -8.37 -15.61
CA ILE A 279 13.70 -9.21 -15.36
C ILE A 279 14.14 -9.90 -16.65
N ALA A 280 13.20 -10.52 -17.37
CA ALA A 280 13.48 -11.16 -18.66
C ALA A 280 14.08 -10.16 -19.67
N GLN A 281 13.52 -8.96 -19.77
CA GLN A 281 14.02 -7.92 -20.67
C GLN A 281 15.41 -7.42 -20.25
N ARG A 282 15.70 -7.25 -18.95
CA ARG A 282 17.05 -6.89 -18.45
C ARG A 282 18.08 -7.98 -18.74
N ALA A 283 17.68 -9.24 -18.59
CA ALA A 283 18.51 -10.40 -18.93
C ALA A 283 18.63 -10.66 -20.45
N GLN A 284 18.04 -9.79 -21.29
CA GLN A 284 17.99 -9.93 -22.76
C GLN A 284 17.35 -11.25 -23.23
N ASN A 285 16.45 -11.81 -22.44
CA ASN A 285 15.69 -12.98 -22.78
C ASN A 285 14.46 -12.60 -23.61
N LYS A 286 14.20 -13.34 -24.72
CA LYS A 286 12.99 -13.13 -25.54
C LYS A 286 11.72 -13.68 -24.89
N VAL A 287 11.87 -14.65 -23.98
CA VAL A 287 10.77 -15.39 -23.37
C VAL A 287 10.85 -15.27 -21.86
N ILE A 288 9.70 -14.96 -21.25
CA ILE A 288 9.53 -14.96 -19.81
C ILE A 288 9.36 -16.40 -19.35
N LYS A 289 10.29 -16.88 -18.51
CA LYS A 289 10.32 -18.24 -17.97
C LYS A 289 9.92 -18.26 -16.49
N ARG A 290 9.70 -19.46 -15.95
CA ARG A 290 9.38 -19.66 -14.52
C ARG A 290 10.42 -19.05 -13.58
N GLU A 291 11.71 -19.14 -13.93
CA GLU A 291 12.82 -18.58 -13.14
C GLU A 291 12.65 -17.07 -12.93
N HIS A 292 12.25 -16.34 -13.99
CA HIS A 292 12.00 -14.90 -13.90
C HIS A 292 10.80 -14.56 -12.97
N VAL A 293 9.80 -15.45 -12.87
CA VAL A 293 8.66 -15.26 -11.96
C VAL A 293 9.07 -15.44 -10.51
N TYR A 294 9.88 -16.46 -10.20
CA TYR A 294 10.38 -16.66 -8.83
C TYR A 294 11.34 -15.55 -8.42
N GLU A 295 12.24 -15.13 -9.31
CA GLU A 295 13.10 -13.96 -9.07
C GLU A 295 12.29 -12.69 -8.85
N ALA A 296 11.20 -12.50 -9.61
CA ALA A 296 10.30 -11.37 -9.44
C ALA A 296 9.58 -11.42 -8.08
N GLN A 297 9.16 -12.60 -7.62
CA GLN A 297 8.55 -12.80 -6.31
C GLN A 297 9.53 -12.43 -5.20
N ASP A 298 10.74 -12.96 -5.23
CA ASP A 298 11.79 -12.67 -4.25
C ASP A 298 12.11 -11.16 -4.20
N ASP A 299 12.20 -10.50 -5.37
CA ASP A 299 12.44 -9.06 -5.47
C ASP A 299 11.30 -8.26 -4.87
N LEU A 300 10.03 -8.62 -5.13
CA LEU A 300 8.86 -7.93 -4.60
C LEU A 300 8.76 -8.11 -3.08
N GLU A 301 9.06 -9.29 -2.55
CA GLU A 301 9.10 -9.53 -1.11
C GLU A 301 10.18 -8.70 -0.43
N LYS A 302 11.39 -8.60 -1.03
CA LYS A 302 12.46 -7.74 -0.54
C LYS A 302 12.06 -6.26 -0.59
N ASP A 303 11.45 -5.80 -1.69
CA ASP A 303 10.99 -4.42 -1.83
C ASP A 303 9.96 -4.07 -0.74
N HIS A 304 9.00 -4.97 -0.44
CA HIS A 304 8.04 -4.78 0.65
C HIS A 304 8.69 -4.68 2.03
N VAL A 305 9.68 -5.53 2.31
CA VAL A 305 10.44 -5.48 3.58
C VAL A 305 11.20 -4.16 3.71
N ILE A 306 11.82 -3.70 2.61
CA ILE A 306 12.53 -2.41 2.57
C ILE A 306 11.56 -1.25 2.87
N GLU A 307 10.44 -1.18 2.16
CA GLU A 307 9.42 -0.13 2.35
C GLU A 307 8.87 -0.14 3.78
N PHE A 308 8.55 -1.32 4.31
CA PHE A 308 8.06 -1.45 5.68
C PHE A 308 9.06 -0.91 6.69
N ILE A 309 10.34 -1.33 6.63
CA ILE A 309 11.37 -0.91 7.57
C ILE A 309 11.64 0.59 7.46
N LEU A 310 11.73 1.13 6.27
CA LEU A 310 11.96 2.57 6.06
C LEU A 310 10.76 3.43 6.47
N GLY A 311 9.53 2.92 6.33
CA GLY A 311 8.30 3.59 6.73
C GLY A 311 8.01 3.57 8.24
N MET A 312 8.72 2.74 9.02
CA MET A 312 8.54 2.67 10.47
C MET A 312 9.00 3.95 11.19
N PRO A 313 8.39 4.28 12.35
CA PRO A 313 8.92 5.31 13.23
C PRO A 313 10.37 5.01 13.66
N LEU A 314 11.19 6.06 13.83
CA LEU A 314 12.60 5.92 14.22
C LEU A 314 12.79 5.01 15.46
N GLN A 315 11.88 5.05 16.42
CA GLN A 315 11.95 4.22 17.63
C GLN A 315 11.83 2.70 17.32
N ALA A 316 10.97 2.34 16.37
CA ALA A 316 10.84 0.95 15.89
C ALA A 316 12.08 0.53 15.08
N GLN A 317 12.62 1.44 14.25
CA GLN A 317 13.87 1.22 13.52
C GLN A 317 15.06 1.00 14.48
N LEU A 318 15.13 1.74 15.59
CA LEU A 318 16.15 1.55 16.62
C LEU A 318 15.97 0.23 17.38
N THR A 319 14.73 -0.20 17.62
CA THR A 319 14.43 -1.51 18.19
C THR A 319 14.94 -2.64 17.27
N LEU A 320 14.67 -2.54 15.96
CA LEU A 320 15.19 -3.48 14.98
C LEU A 320 16.72 -3.45 14.88
N THR A 321 17.33 -2.24 14.97
CA THR A 321 18.79 -2.09 15.02
C THR A 321 19.39 -2.77 16.23
N ALA A 322 18.74 -2.69 17.40
CA ALA A 322 19.18 -3.39 18.61
C ALA A 322 19.17 -4.92 18.42
N ILE A 323 18.10 -5.45 17.80
CA ILE A 323 17.99 -6.88 17.46
C ILE A 323 19.11 -7.28 16.48
N TYR A 324 19.36 -6.49 15.44
CA TYR A 324 20.43 -6.73 14.48
C TYR A 324 21.80 -6.79 15.18
N LEU A 325 22.13 -5.78 16.01
CA LEU A 325 23.40 -5.73 16.72
C LEU A 325 23.59 -6.91 17.68
N LEU A 326 22.52 -7.36 18.35
CA LEU A 326 22.53 -8.55 19.20
C LEU A 326 22.71 -9.86 18.42
N SER A 327 22.42 -9.88 17.13
CA SER A 327 22.54 -11.07 16.27
C SER A 327 23.81 -11.11 15.43
N LYS A 328 24.55 -9.98 15.34
CA LYS A 328 25.66 -9.78 14.39
C LYS A 328 26.98 -10.38 14.85
N PHE A 329 27.28 -10.29 16.15
CA PHE A 329 28.62 -10.60 16.67
C PHE A 329 28.76 -12.06 17.10
N PRO A 330 29.97 -12.64 17.04
CA PRO A 330 30.23 -14.00 17.54
C PRO A 330 29.91 -14.21 19.02
N GLU A 331 30.01 -13.15 19.82
CA GLU A 331 29.68 -13.11 21.24
C GLU A 331 28.19 -12.89 21.52
N SER A 332 27.37 -12.82 20.47
CA SER A 332 25.93 -12.68 20.59
C SER A 332 25.30 -13.80 21.41
N PRO A 333 24.28 -13.53 22.22
CA PRO A 333 23.61 -14.57 23.00
C PRO A 333 22.97 -15.57 22.03
N GLU A 334 23.04 -16.87 22.41
CA GLU A 334 22.34 -17.92 21.63
C GLU A 334 20.83 -17.66 21.56
N ILE A 335 20.29 -17.02 22.60
CA ILE A 335 18.89 -16.65 22.71
C ILE A 335 18.81 -15.17 23.05
N ILE A 336 18.22 -14.37 22.14
CA ILE A 336 17.92 -12.96 22.37
C ILE A 336 16.56 -12.86 23.04
N ILE A 337 16.47 -12.14 24.15
CA ILE A 337 15.21 -11.89 24.85
C ILE A 337 14.81 -10.41 24.77
N SER A 338 13.52 -10.11 25.00
CA SER A 338 12.99 -8.74 24.94
C SER A 338 13.72 -7.77 25.86
N GLY A 339 14.20 -8.22 27.04
CA GLY A 339 14.99 -7.40 27.96
C GLY A 339 16.35 -7.00 27.38
N ASP A 340 17.05 -7.91 26.70
CA ASP A 340 18.35 -7.61 26.06
C ASP A 340 18.16 -6.58 24.93
N VAL A 341 17.07 -6.72 24.17
CA VAL A 341 16.72 -5.73 23.10
C VAL A 341 16.47 -4.36 23.71
N TYR A 342 15.74 -4.28 24.83
CA TYR A 342 15.49 -3.01 25.49
C TYR A 342 16.76 -2.36 26.02
N GLU A 343 17.68 -3.14 26.59
CA GLU A 343 18.96 -2.65 27.09
C GLU A 343 19.80 -2.02 25.97
N VAL A 344 19.97 -2.71 24.85
CA VAL A 344 20.69 -2.20 23.68
C VAL A 344 19.96 -1.02 23.03
N TYR A 345 18.63 -1.07 22.92
CA TYR A 345 17.84 0.06 22.44
C TYR A 345 18.06 1.32 23.31
N ALA A 346 18.12 1.17 24.64
CA ALA A 346 18.36 2.29 25.55
C ALA A 346 19.75 2.90 25.35
N GLU A 347 20.77 2.07 25.09
CA GLU A 347 22.12 2.53 24.73
C GLU A 347 22.09 3.35 23.42
N LEU A 348 21.41 2.84 22.39
CA LEU A 348 21.29 3.54 21.09
C LEU A 348 20.60 4.91 21.22
N CYS A 349 19.56 4.99 22.07
CA CYS A 349 18.91 6.27 22.35
C CYS A 349 19.86 7.29 23.06
N GLY A 350 20.81 6.80 23.88
CA GLY A 350 21.81 7.66 24.51
C GLY A 350 22.88 8.17 23.54
N ILE A 351 23.15 7.42 22.47
CA ILE A 351 24.17 7.79 21.46
C ILE A 351 23.60 8.80 20.43
N ILE A 352 22.30 8.70 20.12
CA ILE A 352 21.68 9.53 19.07
C ILE A 352 21.12 10.82 19.67
N PRO A 353 21.62 12.01 19.29
CA PRO A 353 21.13 13.26 19.81
C PRO A 353 19.64 13.48 19.52
N GLY A 354 18.91 13.97 20.53
CA GLY A 354 17.49 14.31 20.40
C GLY A 354 16.51 13.13 20.41
N VAL A 355 17.00 11.92 20.69
CA VAL A 355 16.15 10.71 20.81
C VAL A 355 15.87 10.42 22.28
N ARG A 356 14.61 10.46 22.70
CA ARG A 356 14.19 10.08 24.06
C ARG A 356 13.86 8.60 24.11
N LYS A 357 14.33 7.95 25.17
CA LYS A 357 14.03 6.54 25.45
C LYS A 357 12.53 6.36 25.77
N LEU A 358 11.89 5.37 25.13
CA LEU A 358 10.52 4.93 25.43
C LEU A 358 10.53 3.84 26.51
N THR A 359 9.34 3.52 27.01
CA THR A 359 9.15 2.44 28.00
C THR A 359 9.32 1.06 27.38
N GLU A 360 9.71 0.06 28.20
CA GLU A 360 9.86 -1.33 27.78
C GLU A 360 8.56 -1.90 27.16
N ARG A 361 7.41 -1.53 27.70
CA ARG A 361 6.10 -1.90 27.16
C ARG A 361 5.96 -1.45 25.69
N ARG A 362 6.34 -0.19 25.39
CA ARG A 362 6.24 0.34 24.02
C ARG A 362 7.22 -0.36 23.06
N ILE A 363 8.39 -0.73 23.54
CA ILE A 363 9.35 -1.53 22.75
C ILE A 363 8.81 -2.94 22.51
N SER A 364 8.13 -3.53 23.50
CA SER A 364 7.44 -4.81 23.33
C SER A 364 6.32 -4.74 22.27
N ASP A 365 5.63 -3.60 22.13
CA ASP A 365 4.65 -3.37 21.05
C ASP A 365 5.35 -3.37 19.68
N PHE A 366 6.47 -2.66 19.53
CA PHE A 366 7.24 -2.68 18.27
C PHE A 366 7.80 -4.07 17.94
N ILE A 367 8.21 -4.87 18.94
CA ILE A 367 8.60 -6.26 18.72
C ILE A 367 7.42 -7.08 18.18
N ASN A 368 6.19 -6.85 18.67
CA ASN A 368 4.99 -7.50 18.12
C ASN A 368 4.72 -7.07 16.68
N ASP A 369 4.81 -5.77 16.38
CA ASP A 369 4.60 -5.24 15.04
C ASP A 369 5.62 -5.83 14.04
N LEU A 370 6.89 -5.92 14.45
CA LEU A 370 7.95 -6.56 13.65
C LEU A 370 7.71 -8.07 13.44
N ALA A 371 7.16 -8.75 14.44
CA ALA A 371 6.83 -10.18 14.33
C ALA A 371 5.59 -10.39 13.42
N LEU A 372 4.58 -9.55 13.52
CA LEU A 372 3.43 -9.57 12.62
C LEU A 372 3.81 -9.30 11.16
N ALA A 373 4.84 -8.47 10.94
CA ALA A 373 5.39 -8.20 9.60
C ALA A 373 6.34 -9.31 9.09
N GLY A 374 6.58 -10.38 9.85
CA GLY A 374 7.45 -11.48 9.45
C GLY A 374 8.96 -11.14 9.39
N ILE A 375 9.37 -10.00 9.99
CA ILE A 375 10.78 -9.59 10.03
C ILE A 375 11.55 -10.37 11.10
N ILE A 376 10.85 -10.69 12.18
CA ILE A 376 11.37 -11.48 13.31
C ILE A 376 10.35 -12.51 13.75
N SER A 377 10.79 -13.59 14.38
CA SER A 377 9.93 -14.43 15.22
C SER A 377 10.11 -14.05 16.70
N ALA A 378 9.01 -13.94 17.44
CA ALA A 378 9.03 -13.50 18.83
C ALA A 378 8.07 -14.31 19.73
N PRO A 379 8.16 -15.65 19.79
CA PRO A 379 7.30 -16.46 20.62
C PRO A 379 7.49 -16.14 22.12
N VAL A 380 6.37 -16.11 22.84
CA VAL A 380 6.38 -15.94 24.30
C VAL A 380 6.74 -17.26 24.97
N LYS A 381 7.76 -17.26 25.82
CA LYS A 381 8.16 -18.42 26.64
C LYS A 381 8.03 -18.09 28.12
N SER A 382 7.49 -19.03 28.89
CA SER A 382 7.45 -18.93 30.34
C SER A 382 8.82 -19.33 30.91
N MET A 383 9.35 -18.48 31.76
CA MET A 383 10.63 -18.70 32.47
C MET A 383 10.42 -19.11 33.92
N GLY A 384 9.27 -19.73 34.20
CA GLY A 384 8.92 -20.15 35.56
C GLY A 384 8.78 -18.96 36.50
N TYR A 385 9.48 -18.99 37.64
CA TYR A 385 9.46 -17.91 38.64
C TYR A 385 9.92 -16.54 38.13
N HIS A 386 10.69 -16.51 37.02
CA HIS A 386 11.18 -15.26 36.38
C HIS A 386 10.19 -14.65 35.41
N GLY A 387 8.94 -15.16 35.31
CA GLY A 387 7.87 -14.57 34.49
C GLY A 387 7.89 -15.03 33.02
N ARG A 388 7.30 -14.21 32.14
CA ARG A 388 7.21 -14.49 30.70
C ARG A 388 8.11 -13.54 29.93
N THR A 389 8.86 -14.07 28.95
CA THR A 389 9.68 -13.27 28.03
C THR A 389 9.47 -13.70 26.60
N LYS A 390 9.81 -12.83 25.65
CA LYS A 390 9.81 -13.16 24.22
C LYS A 390 11.21 -13.61 23.81
N ILE A 391 11.28 -14.69 23.06
CA ILE A 391 12.51 -15.16 22.41
C ILE A 391 12.50 -14.61 21.00
N ILE A 392 13.52 -13.84 20.63
CA ILE A 392 13.58 -13.09 19.40
C ILE A 392 14.60 -13.71 18.45
N ARG A 393 14.20 -13.95 17.21
CA ARG A 393 15.07 -14.40 16.12
C ARG A 393 14.79 -13.54 14.88
N LEU A 394 15.84 -13.26 14.11
CA LEU A 394 15.70 -12.62 12.81
C LEU A 394 15.27 -13.66 11.78
N ASP A 395 14.20 -13.33 11.02
CA ASP A 395 13.68 -14.18 9.95
C ASP A 395 14.08 -13.61 8.56
N ILE A 396 14.79 -12.48 8.54
CA ILE A 396 15.34 -11.88 7.32
C ILE A 396 16.87 -12.00 7.29
N ASP A 397 17.42 -11.95 6.08
CA ASP A 397 18.88 -11.98 5.88
C ASP A 397 19.58 -10.79 6.55
N LYS A 398 20.69 -11.05 7.24
CA LYS A 398 21.40 -10.05 8.02
C LYS A 398 22.10 -8.99 7.16
N GLU A 399 22.61 -9.36 5.98
CA GLU A 399 23.26 -8.40 5.09
C GLU A 399 22.22 -7.49 4.43
N LEU A 400 21.07 -8.04 4.01
CA LEU A 400 19.93 -7.25 3.55
C LEU A 400 19.46 -6.27 4.62
N LEU A 401 19.31 -6.73 5.88
CA LEU A 401 18.88 -5.85 6.98
C LEU A 401 19.90 -4.74 7.24
N LYS A 402 21.19 -5.05 7.22
CA LYS A 402 22.26 -4.05 7.35
C LYS A 402 22.20 -3.00 6.26
N ASP A 403 21.98 -3.41 5.01
CA ASP A 403 21.88 -2.50 3.88
C ASP A 403 20.68 -1.57 4.01
N ILE A 404 19.53 -2.09 4.46
CA ILE A 404 18.33 -1.29 4.71
C ILE A 404 18.57 -0.29 5.84
N LEU A 405 19.07 -0.74 6.98
CA LEU A 405 19.34 0.11 8.15
C LEU A 405 20.40 1.17 7.83
N SER A 406 21.38 0.88 6.95
CA SER A 406 22.39 1.84 6.52
C SER A 406 21.85 3.00 5.68
N LYS A 407 20.64 2.88 5.12
CA LYS A 407 19.95 3.98 4.41
C LYS A 407 19.35 5.03 5.36
N ILE A 408 19.25 4.70 6.66
CA ILE A 408 18.71 5.60 7.69
C ILE A 408 19.85 6.44 8.27
N ASP A 409 19.89 7.72 8.00
CA ASP A 409 21.03 8.62 8.35
C ASP A 409 21.47 8.53 9.81
N LYS A 410 20.50 8.47 10.75
CA LYS A 410 20.79 8.39 12.19
C LYS A 410 21.38 7.05 12.61
N ILE A 411 21.06 5.96 11.93
CA ILE A 411 21.52 4.60 12.22
C ILE A 411 22.82 4.29 11.47
N LYS A 412 22.97 4.82 10.26
CA LYS A 412 24.15 4.64 9.41
C LYS A 412 25.47 4.88 10.14
N LYS A 413 25.55 5.95 10.91
CA LYS A 413 26.76 6.29 11.67
C LYS A 413 27.14 5.21 12.69
N ILE A 414 26.14 4.61 13.35
CA ILE A 414 26.34 3.53 14.33
C ILE A 414 26.83 2.25 13.64
N LEU A 415 26.25 1.91 12.50
CA LEU A 415 26.65 0.71 11.75
C LEU A 415 28.06 0.84 11.15
N LEU A 416 28.44 2.03 10.67
CA LEU A 416 29.77 2.32 10.12
C LEU A 416 30.86 2.33 11.19
N SER A 417 30.54 2.74 12.42
CA SER A 417 31.50 2.74 13.54
C SER A 417 31.77 1.34 14.11
N ASN A 418 31.18 0.28 13.56
CA ASN A 418 31.24 -1.07 14.10
C ASN A 418 30.89 -1.12 15.60
N TYR A 419 29.91 -0.31 16.00
CA TYR A 419 29.47 -0.21 17.38
C TYR A 419 29.11 -1.58 17.97
N LYS A 420 29.71 -1.91 19.11
CA LYS A 420 29.45 -3.15 19.87
C LYS A 420 28.72 -2.80 21.16
N PRO A 421 27.48 -3.27 21.38
CA PRO A 421 26.73 -3.03 22.60
C PRO A 421 27.48 -3.41 23.86
N VAL A 422 27.32 -2.64 24.94
CA VAL A 422 27.97 -2.90 26.25
C VAL A 422 27.60 -4.26 26.80
N LEU A 423 26.34 -4.68 26.57
CA LEU A 423 25.87 -6.02 26.92
C LEU A 423 26.79 -7.12 26.38
N LEU A 424 27.29 -7.02 25.16
CA LEU A 424 28.16 -7.97 24.49
C LEU A 424 29.63 -7.85 24.92
N GLN A 425 30.02 -6.76 25.57
CA GLN A 425 31.35 -6.55 26.09
C GLN A 425 31.49 -7.14 27.53
N SER A 426 30.36 -7.31 28.21
CA SER A 426 30.35 -7.82 29.61
C SER A 426 30.30 -9.35 29.66
N LYS A 427 30.99 -9.96 30.67
CA LYS A 427 30.93 -11.41 30.95
C LYS A 427 29.51 -11.92 31.29
N LYS A 428 28.52 -11.02 31.47
CA LYS A 428 27.12 -11.36 31.81
C LYS A 428 26.43 -12.24 30.76
N VAL A 429 26.81 -12.14 29.48
CA VAL A 429 26.24 -12.96 28.38
C VAL A 429 26.56 -14.44 28.59
N LYS A 430 27.79 -14.78 28.99
CA LYS A 430 28.19 -16.19 29.25
C LYS A 430 27.43 -16.81 30.43
N LEU A 431 27.16 -16.02 31.47
CA LEU A 431 26.35 -16.46 32.61
C LEU A 431 24.88 -16.69 32.28
N LYS A 432 24.27 -15.77 31.49
CA LYS A 432 22.88 -15.92 31.03
C LYS A 432 22.71 -17.16 30.16
N ASN A 433 23.59 -17.41 29.20
CA ASN A 433 23.53 -18.60 28.32
C ASN A 433 23.60 -19.91 29.11
N ASN A 434 24.38 -19.98 30.19
CA ASN A 434 24.46 -21.17 31.04
C ASN A 434 23.19 -21.39 31.87
N VAL A 435 22.51 -20.34 32.29
CA VAL A 435 21.22 -20.44 33.00
C VAL A 435 20.12 -20.88 32.05
N PHE A 436 20.08 -20.32 30.82
CA PHE A 436 19.12 -20.70 29.82
C PHE A 436 19.26 -22.14 29.31
N LYS A 437 20.50 -22.65 29.15
CA LYS A 437 20.73 -24.05 28.76
C LYS A 437 20.25 -25.07 29.81
N ARG A 438 20.05 -24.64 31.05
CA ARG A 438 19.48 -25.48 32.13
C ARG A 438 17.96 -25.42 32.23
N LEU A 439 17.32 -24.48 31.50
CA LEU A 439 15.86 -24.23 31.55
C LEU A 439 15.16 -24.62 30.23
N ILE A 440 15.93 -25.03 29.20
CA ILE A 440 15.46 -25.58 27.93
C ILE A 440 15.64 -27.07 27.95
#